data_d7d97059e90f9c917faff9ead77f1680
#
_entry.id   d7d97059e90f9c917faff9ead77f1680
#
_cell.length_a   1.000
_cell.length_b   1.000
_cell.length_c   1.000
_cell.angle_alpha   90.00
_cell.angle_beta   90.00
_cell.angle_gamma   90.00
#
_symmetry.space_group_name_H-M   'P 1'
#
loop_
_entity.id
_entity.type
_entity.pdbx_description
1 polymer ?
#
loop_
_entity_poly.entity_id
_entity_poly.type
_entity_poly.pdbx_seq_one_letter_code
_entity_poly.pdbx_strand_id
1 'polypeptide(L)'
;MPGAWKAPPETERLKSPFAFDLVSEEKGRGLYKQYCRSCHGENGLGDGPAGKDLLAKPTNFHRNRVKNATNGALFWKMSNGNKSMPSFKDVLSDEQRWQLVSYIRKLPTEPVPLRIPIALRDDIKIEHFMKIGPQAVRILQHPKSGELWYTSFDGNVYRIKNSNDTQRVAVQVLSLQDHGIEVLQGAIFLHDNLYLCGNSYFENKKITRGRMVRFTISDTAKPAMSVVFNTVQYPANKTIYDHGWNALAISPDEKYIYANSGARTDHGEVQDNGGLFPNARDNALTSKIFRLPVNSTNLELPDDETKLKEAGYLYASGIRNAYDMAFDGAGNLFGVVNSADYDYPEDMFWIREHHHYGFPWLMGGIENPQQYRDWKPDPDTDPFINRSSHSWDVKYYYTDTTFPKRPAVNFSPGVQNIGPDANEYRGHSGKIQDGDKTGVAVSTFTPHCCPLGLCFDTNKNLSSDFKGAGFVIRFTAGSTSGLMGPFTYEGSDLLHLQMSYDTLTNNYFVRTKRIVEGFRDPVDAVLIGEEMYVIEYGGEGGNIWKVSFPTSTKKSSKPKTKNQ
;
A
#
# COMPACT_ATOMS: atom_id res chain seq x y z
N MET A 1 11.31 15.95 6.29
CA MET A 1 11.40 14.96 7.39
C MET A 1 11.76 15.70 8.63
N PRO A 2 11.02 15.60 9.75
CA PRO A 2 11.54 16.03 11.04
C PRO A 2 12.85 15.28 11.19
N GLY A 3 13.90 15.98 11.62
CA GLY A 3 15.27 15.55 11.48
C GLY A 3 15.46 14.09 11.86
N ALA A 4 15.78 13.26 10.88
CA ALA A 4 16.18 11.89 11.15
C ALA A 4 17.15 11.95 12.33
N TRP A 5 16.94 11.13 13.37
CA TRP A 5 17.83 11.05 14.50
C TRP A 5 19.25 10.76 14.00
N LYS A 6 20.01 11.83 13.75
CA LYS A 6 21.36 11.78 13.23
C LYS A 6 22.33 11.84 14.39
N ALA A 7 23.30 10.95 14.38
CA ALA A 7 24.46 11.09 15.25
C ALA A 7 25.28 12.30 14.80
N PRO A 8 25.90 13.04 15.73
CA PRO A 8 26.80 14.15 15.38
C PRO A 8 27.95 13.69 14.47
N PRO A 9 28.42 14.54 13.54
CA PRO A 9 29.46 14.14 12.56
C PRO A 9 30.75 13.62 13.19
N GLU A 10 31.14 14.16 14.37
CA GLU A 10 32.32 13.72 15.11
C GLU A 10 32.26 12.23 15.53
N THR A 11 31.06 11.66 15.64
CA THR A 11 30.88 10.25 16.02
C THR A 11 31.38 9.28 14.93
N GLU A 12 31.56 9.73 13.70
CA GLU A 12 32.12 8.93 12.62
C GLU A 12 33.58 8.51 12.91
N ARG A 13 34.29 9.30 13.76
CA ARG A 13 35.66 9.04 14.18
C ARG A 13 35.76 8.02 15.33
N LEU A 14 34.65 7.72 16.00
CA LEU A 14 34.63 6.73 17.08
C LEU A 14 34.86 5.34 16.50
N LYS A 15 35.85 4.64 17.03
CA LYS A 15 36.21 3.27 16.65
C LYS A 15 36.09 2.35 17.84
N SER A 16 35.71 1.11 17.58
CA SER A 16 35.77 0.05 18.59
C SER A 16 37.20 -0.15 19.08
N PRO A 17 37.42 -0.33 20.38
CA PRO A 17 38.74 -0.65 20.92
C PRO A 17 39.20 -2.08 20.62
N PHE A 18 38.32 -2.92 20.02
CA PHE A 18 38.62 -4.30 19.66
C PHE A 18 38.02 -4.65 18.28
N ALA A 19 38.48 -5.72 17.69
CA ALA A 19 37.93 -6.27 16.46
C ALA A 19 36.53 -6.86 16.68
N PHE A 20 35.67 -6.75 15.69
CA PHE A 20 34.39 -7.46 15.70
C PHE A 20 34.64 -8.91 15.27
N ASP A 21 34.72 -9.78 16.25
CA ASP A 21 34.97 -11.22 16.12
C ASP A 21 33.84 -12.02 16.77
N LEU A 22 33.90 -13.34 16.65
CA LEU A 22 32.89 -14.25 17.21
C LEU A 22 32.70 -14.08 18.73
N VAL A 23 33.75 -13.68 19.48
CA VAL A 23 33.68 -13.48 20.92
C VAL A 23 32.90 -12.22 21.25
N SER A 24 33.20 -11.13 20.55
CA SER A 24 32.50 -9.85 20.72
C SER A 24 31.03 -9.95 20.25
N GLU A 25 30.77 -10.71 19.16
CA GLU A 25 29.43 -10.98 18.67
C GLU A 25 28.60 -11.78 19.67
N GLU A 26 29.16 -12.84 20.27
CA GLU A 26 28.47 -13.69 21.25
C GLU A 26 28.15 -12.94 22.54
N LYS A 27 29.10 -12.15 23.05
CA LYS A 27 28.86 -11.29 24.20
C LYS A 27 27.78 -10.24 23.87
N GLY A 28 27.84 -9.62 22.69
CA GLY A 28 26.84 -8.68 22.20
C GLY A 28 25.45 -9.33 22.06
N ARG A 29 25.37 -10.58 21.63
CA ARG A 29 24.12 -11.34 21.55
C ARG A 29 23.48 -11.54 22.92
N GLY A 30 24.26 -11.88 23.94
CA GLY A 30 23.78 -11.98 25.32
C GLY A 30 23.17 -10.66 25.82
N LEU A 31 23.90 -9.57 25.61
CA LEU A 31 23.44 -8.21 25.98
C LEU A 31 22.19 -7.80 25.16
N TYR A 32 22.15 -8.12 23.88
CA TYR A 32 20.99 -7.85 23.02
C TYR A 32 19.72 -8.54 23.52
N LYS A 33 19.82 -9.82 23.87
CA LYS A 33 18.69 -10.57 24.43
C LYS A 33 18.17 -9.97 25.73
N GLN A 34 19.05 -9.45 26.55
CA GLN A 34 18.71 -8.86 27.84
C GLN A 34 18.10 -7.46 27.72
N TYR A 35 18.64 -6.60 26.87
CA TYR A 35 18.34 -5.16 26.88
C TYR A 35 17.59 -4.66 25.63
N CYS A 36 17.68 -5.36 24.49
CA CYS A 36 17.23 -4.83 23.22
C CYS A 36 16.07 -5.61 22.58
N ARG A 37 16.07 -6.96 22.78
CA ARG A 37 15.14 -7.87 22.11
C ARG A 37 13.67 -7.55 22.38
N SER A 38 13.34 -7.14 23.61
CA SER A 38 11.95 -6.84 23.99
C SER A 38 11.30 -5.79 23.09
N CYS A 39 12.10 -4.81 22.60
CA CYS A 39 11.65 -3.77 21.68
C CYS A 39 12.03 -4.06 20.23
N HIS A 40 13.29 -4.48 19.97
CA HIS A 40 13.79 -4.64 18.61
C HIS A 40 13.51 -6.01 17.98
N GLY A 41 12.93 -6.96 18.73
CA GLY A 41 12.63 -8.32 18.28
C GLY A 41 13.84 -9.25 18.30
N GLU A 42 13.61 -10.55 18.14
CA GLU A 42 14.68 -11.57 18.17
C GLU A 42 15.70 -11.37 17.06
N ASN A 43 15.23 -10.96 15.87
CA ASN A 43 16.04 -10.81 14.66
C ASN A 43 16.35 -9.35 14.32
N GLY A 44 16.09 -8.40 15.23
CA GLY A 44 16.37 -6.99 14.99
C GLY A 44 15.44 -6.31 13.97
N LEU A 45 14.25 -6.85 13.75
CA LEU A 45 13.27 -6.32 12.80
C LEU A 45 12.47 -5.12 13.33
N GLY A 46 12.60 -4.79 14.64
CA GLY A 46 11.81 -3.76 15.29
C GLY A 46 10.42 -4.23 15.73
N ASP A 47 10.19 -5.54 15.71
CA ASP A 47 8.92 -6.23 15.97
C ASP A 47 8.80 -6.83 17.38
N GLY A 48 9.63 -6.39 18.31
CA GLY A 48 9.57 -6.85 19.69
C GLY A 48 8.28 -6.44 20.40
N PRO A 49 7.73 -7.30 21.30
CA PRO A 49 6.42 -7.07 21.92
C PRO A 49 6.33 -5.75 22.68
N ALA A 50 7.39 -5.35 23.39
CA ALA A 50 7.42 -4.05 24.09
C ALA A 50 7.58 -2.84 23.15
N GLY A 51 7.88 -3.07 21.88
CA GLY A 51 7.95 -2.02 20.86
C GLY A 51 6.59 -1.67 20.26
N LYS A 52 5.58 -2.53 20.44
CA LYS A 52 4.26 -2.37 19.79
C LYS A 52 3.52 -1.12 20.24
N ASP A 53 3.67 -0.72 21.50
CA ASP A 53 2.95 0.42 22.09
C ASP A 53 3.77 1.71 22.12
N LEU A 54 4.99 1.70 21.53
CA LEU A 54 5.84 2.88 21.51
C LEU A 54 5.46 3.81 20.37
N LEU A 55 5.33 5.10 20.66
CA LEU A 55 5.08 6.16 19.66
C LEU A 55 6.14 6.16 18.55
N ALA A 56 7.41 6.04 18.94
CA ALA A 56 8.51 5.87 18.00
C ALA A 56 8.87 4.39 17.93
N LYS A 57 8.48 3.72 16.86
CA LYS A 57 8.75 2.29 16.70
C LYS A 57 10.24 1.98 16.68
N PRO A 58 10.65 0.85 17.28
CA PRO A 58 12.03 0.40 17.25
C PRO A 58 12.52 0.24 15.81
N THR A 59 13.75 0.64 15.57
CA THR A 59 14.35 0.56 14.24
C THR A 59 14.58 -0.89 13.84
N ASN A 60 14.19 -1.24 12.61
CA ASN A 60 14.61 -2.46 11.94
C ASN A 60 16.08 -2.33 11.51
N PHE A 61 16.95 -3.20 12.03
CA PHE A 61 18.40 -3.17 11.79
C PHE A 61 18.79 -3.64 10.39
N HIS A 62 17.92 -4.34 9.67
CA HIS A 62 18.17 -4.77 8.30
C HIS A 62 18.00 -3.64 7.27
N ARG A 63 17.47 -2.47 7.65
CA ARG A 63 17.30 -1.34 6.73
C ARG A 63 18.64 -0.68 6.36
N ASN A 64 18.76 -0.24 5.10
CA ASN A 64 19.95 0.41 4.56
C ASN A 64 20.44 1.59 5.42
N ARG A 65 19.54 2.35 6.04
CA ARG A 65 19.94 3.45 6.94
C ARG A 65 20.75 2.99 8.16
N VAL A 66 20.59 1.74 8.61
CA VAL A 66 21.38 1.17 9.70
C VAL A 66 22.63 0.49 9.15
N LYS A 67 22.52 -0.25 8.07
CA LYS A 67 23.67 -0.89 7.39
C LYS A 67 24.73 0.15 7.00
N ASN A 68 24.30 1.31 6.49
CA ASN A 68 25.17 2.39 6.02
C ASN A 68 25.61 3.35 7.14
N ALA A 69 25.02 3.26 8.35
CA ALA A 69 25.48 4.07 9.48
C ALA A 69 26.88 3.62 9.92
N THR A 70 27.74 4.53 10.39
CA THR A 70 29.04 4.15 10.95
C THR A 70 28.86 3.43 12.30
N ASN A 71 29.87 2.63 12.69
CA ASN A 71 29.85 1.95 13.99
C ASN A 71 29.81 2.97 15.14
N GLY A 72 30.53 4.09 15.00
CA GLY A 72 30.49 5.17 15.95
C GLY A 72 29.12 5.83 16.10
N ALA A 73 28.41 5.99 14.99
CA ALA A 73 27.04 6.51 15.02
C ALA A 73 26.06 5.56 15.75
N LEU A 74 26.20 4.24 15.56
CA LEU A 74 25.40 3.24 16.30
C LEU A 74 25.74 3.26 17.79
N PHE A 75 27.03 3.30 18.12
CA PHE A 75 27.51 3.40 19.49
C PHE A 75 26.96 4.65 20.19
N TRP A 76 27.04 5.81 19.53
CA TRP A 76 26.54 7.07 20.07
C TRP A 76 25.02 7.03 20.30
N LYS A 77 24.25 6.52 19.34
CA LYS A 77 22.78 6.38 19.47
C LYS A 77 22.39 5.51 20.65
N MET A 78 23.07 4.39 20.84
CA MET A 78 22.85 3.50 21.95
C MET A 78 23.22 4.17 23.29
N SER A 79 24.33 4.91 23.30
CA SER A 79 24.79 5.63 24.49
C SER A 79 23.83 6.72 24.94
N ASN A 80 23.22 7.45 24.01
CA ASN A 80 22.43 8.64 24.35
C ASN A 80 20.91 8.40 24.36
N GLY A 81 20.43 7.34 23.70
CA GLY A 81 18.99 7.08 23.57
C GLY A 81 18.27 8.17 22.75
N ASN A 82 16.99 8.03 22.55
CA ASN A 82 16.11 9.03 21.94
C ASN A 82 14.64 8.66 22.11
N LYS A 83 13.82 9.60 22.56
CA LYS A 83 12.38 9.41 22.80
C LYS A 83 12.11 8.13 23.62
N SER A 84 11.55 7.09 23.00
CA SER A 84 11.22 5.82 23.66
C SER A 84 12.44 4.87 23.81
N MET A 85 13.55 5.12 23.13
CA MET A 85 14.77 4.33 23.32
C MET A 85 15.59 4.87 24.48
N PRO A 86 15.81 4.11 25.56
CA PRO A 86 16.58 4.61 26.71
C PRO A 86 18.06 4.82 26.37
N SER A 87 18.73 5.66 27.17
CA SER A 87 20.18 5.77 27.19
C SER A 87 20.77 4.55 27.89
N PHE A 88 21.78 3.94 27.28
CA PHE A 88 22.52 2.83 27.88
C PHE A 88 23.90 3.24 28.44
N LYS A 89 24.23 4.54 28.44
CA LYS A 89 25.53 5.03 28.88
C LYS A 89 25.83 4.71 30.34
N ASP A 90 24.80 4.80 31.18
CA ASP A 90 24.95 4.61 32.63
C ASP A 90 24.63 3.16 33.05
N VAL A 91 24.15 2.32 32.11
CA VAL A 91 23.75 0.92 32.37
C VAL A 91 24.79 -0.07 31.87
N LEU A 92 25.45 0.26 30.75
CA LEU A 92 26.41 -0.59 30.08
C LEU A 92 27.76 0.12 29.91
N SER A 93 28.84 -0.61 30.15
CA SER A 93 30.20 -0.10 29.90
C SER A 93 30.42 0.21 28.41
N ASP A 94 31.44 0.99 28.08
CA ASP A 94 31.83 1.27 26.70
C ASP A 94 32.11 -0.02 25.93
N GLU A 95 32.80 -0.96 26.54
CA GLU A 95 33.09 -2.29 25.96
C GLU A 95 31.78 -3.03 25.63
N GLN A 96 30.84 -3.10 26.56
CA GLN A 96 29.56 -3.77 26.37
C GLN A 96 28.72 -3.14 25.24
N ARG A 97 28.74 -1.81 25.13
CA ARG A 97 28.05 -1.11 24.04
C ARG A 97 28.72 -1.38 22.68
N TRP A 98 30.03 -1.50 22.62
CA TRP A 98 30.73 -1.92 21.41
C TRP A 98 30.47 -3.39 21.03
N GLN A 99 30.36 -4.26 22.01
CA GLN A 99 29.93 -5.66 21.78
C GLN A 99 28.51 -5.71 21.21
N LEU A 100 27.60 -4.86 21.70
CA LEU A 100 26.26 -4.71 21.11
C LEU A 100 26.32 -4.20 19.66
N VAL A 101 27.18 -3.22 19.34
CA VAL A 101 27.37 -2.78 17.95
C VAL A 101 27.86 -3.92 17.08
N SER A 102 28.82 -4.74 17.56
CA SER A 102 29.29 -5.94 16.86
C SER A 102 28.13 -6.87 16.50
N TYR A 103 27.28 -7.21 17.46
CA TYR A 103 26.12 -8.07 17.22
C TYR A 103 25.05 -7.42 16.32
N ILE A 104 24.76 -6.14 16.49
CA ILE A 104 23.83 -5.41 15.60
C ILE A 104 24.29 -5.44 14.15
N ARG A 105 25.62 -5.44 13.92
CA ARG A 105 26.19 -5.63 12.56
C ARG A 105 26.01 -7.04 12.03
N LYS A 106 25.97 -8.02 12.92
CA LYS A 106 25.75 -9.42 12.57
C LYS A 106 24.29 -9.72 12.20
N LEU A 107 23.34 -9.14 12.93
CA LEU A 107 21.90 -9.40 12.74
C LEU A 107 21.46 -9.33 11.25
N PRO A 108 21.82 -8.32 10.45
CA PRO A 108 21.44 -8.26 9.04
C PRO A 108 22.03 -9.35 8.15
N THR A 109 23.05 -10.07 8.62
CA THR A 109 23.68 -11.15 7.86
C THR A 109 23.09 -12.52 8.19
N GLU A 110 22.34 -12.64 9.26
CA GLU A 110 21.67 -13.89 9.63
C GLU A 110 20.36 -14.05 8.84
N PRO A 111 20.03 -15.28 8.43
CA PRO A 111 18.75 -15.53 7.77
C PRO A 111 17.59 -15.19 8.72
N VAL A 112 16.71 -14.30 8.31
CA VAL A 112 15.47 -14.06 9.03
C VAL A 112 14.54 -15.25 8.78
N PRO A 113 14.06 -15.93 9.83
CA PRO A 113 13.10 -17.01 9.64
C PRO A 113 11.88 -16.54 8.85
N LEU A 114 11.45 -17.36 7.91
CA LEU A 114 10.26 -17.09 7.12
C LEU A 114 9.04 -17.07 8.06
N ARG A 115 8.41 -15.91 8.21
CA ARG A 115 7.17 -15.77 8.96
C ARG A 115 6.01 -16.13 8.04
N ILE A 116 5.37 -17.25 8.27
CA ILE A 116 4.20 -17.70 7.52
C ILE A 116 2.97 -16.93 8.01
N PRO A 117 2.19 -16.30 7.13
CA PRO A 117 0.91 -15.72 7.48
C PRO A 117 -0.04 -16.78 8.06
N ILE A 118 -0.98 -16.36 8.89
CA ILE A 118 -1.87 -17.24 9.64
C ILE A 118 -3.26 -17.22 9.01
N ALA A 119 -3.75 -18.38 8.59
CA ALA A 119 -5.14 -18.53 8.19
C ALA A 119 -6.04 -18.47 9.45
N LEU A 120 -7.08 -17.63 9.39
CA LEU A 120 -8.07 -17.48 10.46
C LEU A 120 -9.28 -18.42 10.27
N ARG A 121 -9.23 -19.29 9.26
CA ARG A 121 -10.21 -20.33 8.96
C ARG A 121 -9.49 -21.64 8.66
N ASP A 122 -10.00 -22.74 9.18
CA ASP A 122 -9.41 -24.08 9.02
C ASP A 122 -9.46 -24.61 7.57
N ASP A 123 -10.36 -24.07 6.75
CA ASP A 123 -10.57 -24.46 5.34
C ASP A 123 -9.71 -23.64 4.36
N ILE A 124 -8.90 -22.70 4.85
CA ILE A 124 -7.92 -21.94 4.06
C ILE A 124 -6.52 -22.47 4.33
N LYS A 125 -5.76 -22.69 3.26
CA LYS A 125 -4.36 -23.12 3.35
C LYS A 125 -3.43 -22.04 2.81
N ILE A 126 -2.28 -21.86 3.45
CA ILE A 126 -1.28 -20.89 3.05
C ILE A 126 0.05 -21.62 2.82
N GLU A 127 0.65 -21.37 1.67
CA GLU A 127 1.93 -21.93 1.27
C GLU A 127 2.87 -20.81 0.80
N HIS A 128 4.15 -20.92 1.17
CA HIS A 128 5.17 -20.05 0.61
C HIS A 128 5.40 -20.44 -0.85
N PHE A 129 5.08 -19.55 -1.77
CA PHE A 129 5.20 -19.83 -3.20
C PHE A 129 6.62 -19.60 -3.71
N MET A 130 7.21 -18.42 -3.42
CA MET A 130 8.61 -18.12 -3.69
C MET A 130 9.06 -16.82 -3.04
N LYS A 131 10.38 -16.67 -2.87
CA LYS A 131 11.01 -15.40 -2.52
C LYS A 131 11.25 -14.58 -3.78
N ILE A 132 11.06 -13.26 -3.69
CA ILE A 132 11.23 -12.30 -4.79
C ILE A 132 12.15 -11.13 -4.39
N GLY A 133 12.53 -10.32 -5.38
CA GLY A 133 13.24 -9.06 -5.17
C GLY A 133 12.42 -8.02 -4.39
N PRO A 134 13.06 -6.90 -3.99
CA PRO A 134 12.39 -5.83 -3.25
C PRO A 134 11.46 -5.00 -4.12
N GLN A 135 10.55 -4.28 -3.43
CA GLN A 135 9.68 -3.27 -4.03
C GLN A 135 8.72 -3.80 -5.10
N ALA A 136 8.28 -5.06 -4.97
CA ALA A 136 7.23 -5.57 -5.85
C ALA A 136 5.92 -4.79 -5.63
N VAL A 137 5.17 -4.50 -6.70
CA VAL A 137 3.97 -3.65 -6.64
C VAL A 137 2.74 -4.26 -7.28
N ARG A 138 2.88 -5.10 -8.31
CA ARG A 138 1.76 -5.80 -8.95
C ARG A 138 2.09 -7.25 -9.21
N ILE A 139 1.08 -8.11 -9.05
CA ILE A 139 1.15 -9.51 -9.44
C ILE A 139 0.03 -9.81 -10.45
N LEU A 140 0.39 -10.48 -11.53
CA LEU A 140 -0.48 -10.69 -12.69
C LEU A 140 -0.41 -12.14 -13.14
N GLN A 141 -1.49 -12.62 -13.79
CA GLN A 141 -1.45 -13.83 -14.59
C GLN A 141 -1.48 -13.47 -16.07
N HIS A 142 -0.57 -14.05 -16.85
CA HIS A 142 -0.66 -13.98 -18.31
C HIS A 142 -1.83 -14.86 -18.79
N PRO A 143 -2.85 -14.29 -19.46
CA PRO A 143 -4.11 -15.01 -19.71
C PRO A 143 -3.94 -16.29 -20.52
N LYS A 144 -3.00 -16.32 -21.47
CA LYS A 144 -2.82 -17.45 -22.38
C LYS A 144 -1.89 -18.52 -21.81
N SER A 145 -0.75 -18.16 -21.24
CA SER A 145 0.21 -19.13 -20.70
C SER A 145 -0.10 -19.59 -19.28
N GLY A 146 -0.92 -18.83 -18.54
CA GLY A 146 -1.21 -19.08 -17.13
C GLY A 146 -0.04 -18.71 -16.19
N GLU A 147 1.10 -18.26 -16.71
CA GLU A 147 2.26 -17.92 -15.89
C GLU A 147 2.03 -16.67 -15.07
N LEU A 148 2.61 -16.66 -13.87
CA LEU A 148 2.62 -15.48 -13.02
C LEU A 148 3.72 -14.51 -13.45
N TRP A 149 3.37 -13.23 -13.40
CA TRP A 149 4.26 -12.10 -13.63
C TRP A 149 4.16 -11.15 -12.46
N TYR A 150 5.20 -10.37 -12.21
CA TYR A 150 5.12 -9.26 -11.27
C TYR A 150 5.96 -8.09 -11.74
N THR A 151 5.63 -6.90 -11.22
CA THR A 151 6.36 -5.67 -11.47
C THR A 151 6.97 -5.14 -10.18
N SER A 152 8.02 -4.33 -10.28
CA SER A 152 8.60 -3.61 -9.16
C SER A 152 8.57 -2.10 -9.39
N PHE A 153 8.56 -1.36 -8.29
CA PHE A 153 8.41 0.09 -8.26
C PHE A 153 9.48 0.83 -9.08
N ASP A 154 10.68 0.25 -9.19
CA ASP A 154 11.82 0.76 -9.96
C ASP A 154 11.73 0.51 -11.47
N GLY A 155 10.58 0.02 -11.96
CA GLY A 155 10.31 -0.17 -13.39
C GLY A 155 10.69 -1.53 -13.96
N ASN A 156 11.06 -2.52 -13.15
CA ASN A 156 11.33 -3.85 -13.66
C ASN A 156 10.07 -4.70 -13.75
N VAL A 157 10.01 -5.56 -14.77
CA VAL A 157 8.93 -6.53 -15.00
C VAL A 157 9.54 -7.93 -15.06
N TYR A 158 8.98 -8.83 -14.30
CA TYR A 158 9.47 -10.21 -14.16
C TYR A 158 8.40 -11.23 -14.56
N ARG A 159 8.85 -12.30 -15.20
CA ARG A 159 8.07 -13.51 -15.49
C ARG A 159 8.56 -14.63 -14.57
N ILE A 160 7.63 -15.34 -13.92
CA ILE A 160 7.96 -16.47 -13.06
C ILE A 160 7.98 -17.74 -13.91
N LYS A 161 9.12 -18.40 -13.95
CA LYS A 161 9.32 -19.67 -14.66
C LYS A 161 9.65 -20.80 -13.70
N ASN A 162 9.26 -22.00 -14.05
CA ASN A 162 9.78 -23.20 -13.41
C ASN A 162 11.16 -23.50 -14.02
N SER A 163 12.20 -23.53 -13.21
CA SER A 163 13.54 -23.97 -13.66
C SER A 163 13.68 -25.50 -13.67
N ASN A 164 12.90 -26.16 -12.82
CA ASN A 164 12.67 -27.60 -12.73
C ASN A 164 11.36 -27.82 -11.95
N ASP A 165 10.98 -29.08 -11.68
CA ASP A 165 9.71 -29.43 -11.01
C ASP A 165 9.56 -28.84 -9.61
N THR A 166 10.63 -28.39 -8.98
CA THR A 166 10.63 -27.92 -7.59
C THR A 166 11.10 -26.48 -7.39
N GLN A 167 11.70 -25.86 -8.41
CA GLN A 167 12.32 -24.54 -8.28
C GLN A 167 11.69 -23.52 -9.24
N ARG A 168 11.27 -22.39 -8.68
CA ARG A 168 10.75 -21.22 -9.41
C ARG A 168 11.82 -20.13 -9.47
N VAL A 169 11.90 -19.46 -10.60
CA VAL A 169 12.81 -18.34 -10.81
C VAL A 169 12.07 -17.15 -11.43
N ALA A 170 12.39 -15.95 -10.96
CA ALA A 170 11.94 -14.71 -11.58
C ALA A 170 12.93 -14.31 -12.67
N VAL A 171 12.45 -14.22 -13.90
CA VAL A 171 13.24 -13.81 -15.06
C VAL A 171 12.79 -12.39 -15.45
N GLN A 172 13.71 -11.43 -15.43
CA GLN A 172 13.43 -10.07 -15.87
C GLN A 172 13.17 -10.06 -17.38
N VAL A 173 12.03 -9.46 -17.77
CA VAL A 173 11.58 -9.36 -19.17
C VAL A 173 11.72 -7.94 -19.68
N LEU A 174 11.37 -6.95 -18.85
CA LEU A 174 11.46 -5.53 -19.18
C LEU A 174 12.10 -4.76 -18.02
N SER A 175 12.66 -3.60 -18.34
CA SER A 175 13.27 -2.67 -17.41
C SER A 175 12.81 -1.24 -17.68
N LEU A 176 13.17 -0.32 -16.82
CA LEU A 176 12.95 1.13 -17.01
C LEU A 176 13.38 1.61 -18.41
N GLN A 177 14.50 1.10 -18.93
CA GLN A 177 15.05 1.49 -20.23
C GLN A 177 14.13 1.11 -21.41
N ASP A 178 13.31 0.07 -21.24
CA ASP A 178 12.40 -0.38 -22.30
C ASP A 178 11.14 0.47 -22.41
N HIS A 179 10.68 1.10 -21.31
CA HIS A 179 9.37 1.82 -21.27
C HIS A 179 9.43 3.27 -20.77
N GLY A 180 10.52 3.68 -20.10
CA GLY A 180 10.71 5.06 -19.63
C GLY A 180 9.79 5.50 -18.49
N ILE A 181 9.24 4.57 -17.70
CA ILE A 181 8.43 4.85 -16.51
C ILE A 181 9.30 4.65 -15.27
N GLU A 182 9.68 5.74 -14.58
CA GLU A 182 10.60 5.68 -13.44
C GLU A 182 9.94 5.13 -12.18
N VAL A 183 8.65 5.38 -12.01
CA VAL A 183 7.84 4.90 -10.91
C VAL A 183 6.69 4.10 -11.49
N LEU A 184 6.89 2.79 -11.60
CA LEU A 184 5.93 1.86 -12.17
C LEU A 184 5.00 1.35 -11.07
N GLN A 185 3.70 1.65 -11.17
CA GLN A 185 2.71 1.25 -10.16
C GLN A 185 1.50 0.53 -10.74
N GLY A 186 1.21 0.70 -12.03
CA GLY A 186 0.08 0.06 -12.69
C GLY A 186 0.54 -0.97 -13.71
N ALA A 187 -0.06 -2.16 -13.69
CA ALA A 187 0.16 -3.19 -14.70
C ALA A 187 -1.09 -4.06 -14.86
N ILE A 188 -1.44 -4.41 -16.10
CA ILE A 188 -2.54 -5.34 -16.39
C ILE A 188 -2.34 -6.01 -17.75
N PHE A 189 -2.78 -7.25 -17.86
CA PHE A 189 -2.86 -7.96 -19.14
C PHE A 189 -4.24 -7.82 -19.80
N LEU A 190 -4.23 -7.64 -21.11
CA LEU A 190 -5.37 -7.91 -21.98
C LEU A 190 -4.88 -8.81 -23.12
N HIS A 191 -5.25 -10.08 -23.10
CA HIS A 191 -4.70 -11.11 -23.97
C HIS A 191 -3.16 -11.15 -23.91
N ASP A 192 -2.47 -11.05 -25.03
CA ASP A 192 -0.99 -11.01 -25.10
C ASP A 192 -0.42 -9.58 -24.90
N ASN A 193 -1.26 -8.59 -24.57
CA ASN A 193 -0.83 -7.22 -24.35
C ASN A 193 -0.68 -6.91 -22.87
N LEU A 194 0.52 -6.52 -22.47
CA LEU A 194 0.84 -6.01 -21.14
C LEU A 194 0.81 -4.48 -21.17
N TYR A 195 -0.09 -3.88 -20.40
CA TYR A 195 -0.14 -2.44 -20.16
C TYR A 195 0.62 -2.12 -18.89
N LEU A 196 1.49 -1.09 -18.96
CA LEU A 196 2.26 -0.57 -17.84
C LEU A 196 1.97 0.91 -17.68
N CYS A 197 1.72 1.37 -16.45
CA CYS A 197 1.38 2.74 -16.15
C CYS A 197 2.13 3.27 -14.92
N GLY A 198 2.49 4.55 -14.96
CA GLY A 198 3.18 5.22 -13.86
C GLY A 198 3.67 6.60 -14.23
N ASN A 199 4.69 7.08 -13.52
CA ASN A 199 5.23 8.42 -13.69
C ASN A 199 6.68 8.43 -14.16
N SER A 200 7.02 9.45 -14.94
CA SER A 200 8.40 9.84 -15.27
C SER A 200 8.66 11.24 -14.75
N TYR A 201 9.89 11.51 -14.32
CA TYR A 201 10.28 12.77 -13.69
C TYR A 201 11.29 13.53 -14.55
N PHE A 202 11.28 14.86 -14.42
CA PHE A 202 12.14 15.79 -15.16
C PHE A 202 12.67 16.86 -14.21
N GLU A 203 13.70 17.59 -14.63
CA GLU A 203 14.27 18.73 -13.91
C GLU A 203 14.58 18.45 -12.42
N ASN A 204 15.34 17.38 -12.15
CA ASN A 204 15.65 16.94 -10.80
C ASN A 204 14.39 16.67 -9.96
N LYS A 205 13.39 16.01 -10.56
CA LYS A 205 12.11 15.65 -9.95
C LYS A 205 11.24 16.83 -9.53
N LYS A 206 11.34 17.95 -10.23
CA LYS A 206 10.45 19.11 -10.02
C LYS A 206 9.17 19.01 -10.84
N ILE A 207 9.25 18.32 -11.96
CA ILE A 207 8.17 18.13 -12.94
C ILE A 207 7.97 16.64 -13.14
N THR A 208 6.73 16.22 -13.33
CA THR A 208 6.33 14.85 -13.63
C THR A 208 5.39 14.79 -14.82
N ARG A 209 5.24 13.60 -15.38
CA ARG A 209 4.13 13.27 -16.29
C ARG A 209 3.68 11.83 -16.08
N GLY A 210 2.40 11.60 -16.25
CA GLY A 210 1.83 10.27 -16.37
C GLY A 210 2.16 9.65 -17.73
N ARG A 211 2.40 8.35 -17.73
CA ARG A 211 2.71 7.59 -18.94
C ARG A 211 2.08 6.22 -18.88
N MET A 212 1.46 5.78 -19.96
CA MET A 212 1.04 4.40 -20.16
C MET A 212 1.62 3.87 -21.46
N VAL A 213 2.17 2.67 -21.41
CA VAL A 213 2.65 1.94 -22.58
C VAL A 213 2.02 0.57 -22.66
N ARG A 214 1.98 0.00 -23.85
CA ARG A 214 1.52 -1.37 -24.13
C ARG A 214 2.64 -2.14 -24.81
N PHE A 215 2.92 -3.33 -24.28
CA PHE A 215 3.82 -4.30 -24.89
C PHE A 215 3.03 -5.50 -25.40
N THR A 216 3.24 -5.89 -26.64
CA THR A 216 2.78 -7.20 -27.12
C THR A 216 3.82 -8.24 -26.75
N ILE A 217 3.44 -9.16 -25.87
CA ILE A 217 4.31 -10.22 -25.36
C ILE A 217 4.31 -11.40 -26.31
N SER A 218 5.51 -11.92 -26.60
CA SER A 218 5.71 -13.08 -27.46
C SER A 218 6.85 -13.93 -26.90
N ASP A 219 6.74 -15.24 -27.00
CA ASP A 219 7.82 -16.17 -26.62
C ASP A 219 8.96 -16.21 -27.64
N THR A 220 8.73 -15.73 -28.86
CA THR A 220 9.64 -15.88 -30.01
C THR A 220 10.33 -14.59 -30.43
N ALA A 221 9.87 -13.43 -29.93
CA ALA A 221 10.41 -12.12 -30.32
C ALA A 221 10.53 -11.19 -29.10
N LYS A 222 11.43 -10.19 -29.22
CA LYS A 222 11.48 -9.10 -28.23
C LYS A 222 10.12 -8.40 -28.19
N PRO A 223 9.58 -8.10 -26.99
CA PRO A 223 8.29 -7.41 -26.86
C PRO A 223 8.28 -6.08 -27.61
N ALA A 224 7.26 -5.87 -28.44
CA ALA A 224 7.07 -4.62 -29.17
C ALA A 224 6.29 -3.62 -28.34
N MET A 225 6.84 -2.41 -28.15
CA MET A 225 6.21 -1.34 -27.37
C MET A 225 5.41 -0.37 -28.24
N SER A 226 4.25 0.05 -27.76
CA SER A 226 3.52 1.23 -28.23
C SER A 226 3.16 2.12 -27.05
N VAL A 227 3.22 3.45 -27.25
CA VAL A 227 2.75 4.42 -26.25
C VAL A 227 1.23 4.49 -26.34
N VAL A 228 0.52 4.29 -25.24
CA VAL A 228 -0.92 4.50 -25.14
C VAL A 228 -1.19 5.99 -24.94
N PHE A 229 -0.63 6.56 -23.87
CA PHE A 229 -0.66 8.00 -23.65
C PHE A 229 0.59 8.51 -22.93
N ASN A 230 0.84 9.81 -23.08
CA ASN A 230 1.57 10.64 -22.14
C ASN A 230 0.63 11.75 -21.68
N THR A 231 0.77 12.24 -20.45
CA THR A 231 0.17 13.53 -20.10
C THR A 231 1.09 14.66 -20.54
N VAL A 232 0.59 15.89 -20.61
CA VAL A 232 1.46 17.07 -20.52
C VAL A 232 2.24 17.01 -19.21
N GLN A 233 3.35 17.72 -19.15
CA GLN A 233 4.12 17.84 -17.91
C GLN A 233 3.38 18.73 -16.90
N TYR A 234 3.42 18.34 -15.63
CA TYR A 234 2.83 19.10 -14.53
C TYR A 234 3.75 19.10 -13.30
N PRO A 235 3.55 20.01 -12.32
CA PRO A 235 4.39 20.08 -11.14
C PRO A 235 4.37 18.81 -10.34
N ALA A 236 5.54 18.22 -10.05
CA ALA A 236 5.72 17.19 -9.03
C ALA A 236 5.79 17.83 -7.65
N ASN A 237 5.48 17.09 -6.60
CA ASN A 237 5.77 17.52 -5.24
C ASN A 237 7.05 16.84 -4.69
N LYS A 238 7.52 17.28 -3.53
CA LYS A 238 8.68 16.68 -2.84
C LYS A 238 8.31 15.75 -1.70
N THR A 239 7.03 15.50 -1.53
CA THR A 239 6.52 14.67 -0.44
C THR A 239 6.30 13.24 -0.90
N ILE A 240 6.00 12.35 0.05
CA ILE A 240 5.59 10.96 -0.23
C ILE A 240 4.14 10.86 -0.73
N TYR A 241 3.42 11.98 -0.81
CA TYR A 241 1.99 12.03 -1.16
C TYR A 241 1.71 12.24 -2.65
N ASP A 242 2.74 12.32 -3.49
CA ASP A 242 2.56 12.28 -4.95
C ASP A 242 2.30 10.82 -5.37
N HIS A 243 1.04 10.43 -5.38
CA HIS A 243 0.65 9.04 -5.61
C HIS A 243 0.83 8.59 -7.06
N GLY A 244 0.78 9.54 -8.01
CA GLY A 244 0.99 9.27 -9.42
C GLY A 244 -0.08 8.39 -10.06
N TRP A 245 0.23 7.91 -11.25
CA TRP A 245 -0.61 7.00 -12.04
C TRP A 245 -0.36 5.55 -11.60
N ASN A 246 -1.43 4.82 -11.25
CA ASN A 246 -1.27 3.50 -10.65
C ASN A 246 -2.34 2.49 -11.13
N ALA A 247 -3.42 2.25 -10.41
CA ALA A 247 -4.37 1.18 -10.71
C ALA A 247 -4.86 1.16 -12.16
N LEU A 248 -4.97 -0.04 -12.72
CA LEU A 248 -5.53 -0.30 -14.04
C LEU A 248 -6.65 -1.34 -13.94
N ALA A 249 -7.74 -1.13 -14.69
CA ALA A 249 -8.79 -2.12 -14.88
C ALA A 249 -9.24 -2.15 -16.34
N ILE A 250 -9.57 -3.34 -16.86
CA ILE A 250 -10.14 -3.51 -18.20
C ILE A 250 -11.65 -3.67 -18.07
N SER A 251 -12.43 -2.96 -18.91
CA SER A 251 -13.88 -3.13 -18.96
C SER A 251 -14.26 -4.57 -19.33
N PRO A 252 -15.39 -5.11 -18.82
CA PRO A 252 -15.82 -6.47 -19.15
C PRO A 252 -16.05 -6.74 -20.64
N ASP A 253 -16.31 -5.70 -21.43
CA ASP A 253 -16.45 -5.78 -22.88
C ASP A 253 -15.12 -5.58 -23.64
N GLU A 254 -14.01 -5.46 -22.90
CA GLU A 254 -12.63 -5.31 -23.39
C GLU A 254 -12.39 -4.09 -24.30
N LYS A 255 -13.29 -3.08 -24.25
CA LYS A 255 -13.15 -1.89 -25.10
C LYS A 255 -12.37 -0.77 -24.43
N TYR A 256 -12.37 -0.72 -23.10
CA TYR A 256 -11.79 0.38 -22.35
C TYR A 256 -10.80 -0.09 -21.28
N ILE A 257 -9.75 0.70 -21.08
CA ILE A 257 -8.87 0.61 -19.94
C ILE A 257 -9.14 1.80 -19.02
N TYR A 258 -9.32 1.51 -17.74
CA TYR A 258 -9.47 2.50 -16.69
C TYR A 258 -8.13 2.67 -15.98
N ALA A 259 -7.78 3.91 -15.66
CA ALA A 259 -6.55 4.23 -14.95
C ALA A 259 -6.83 5.22 -13.83
N ASN A 260 -6.33 4.95 -12.63
CA ASN A 260 -6.31 5.92 -11.56
C ASN A 260 -5.08 6.82 -11.68
N SER A 261 -5.31 8.13 -11.56
CA SER A 261 -4.27 9.09 -11.24
C SER A 261 -4.52 9.61 -9.84
N GLY A 262 -3.69 9.20 -8.89
CA GLY A 262 -3.83 9.59 -7.50
C GLY A 262 -3.51 11.06 -7.26
N ALA A 263 -3.89 11.55 -6.09
CA ALA A 263 -3.62 12.91 -5.67
C ALA A 263 -2.12 13.19 -5.57
N ARG A 264 -1.73 14.41 -5.86
CA ARG A 264 -0.39 14.92 -5.57
C ARG A 264 -0.30 15.60 -4.20
N THR A 265 -1.42 15.71 -3.49
CA THR A 265 -1.55 16.27 -2.14
C THR A 265 -2.05 15.21 -1.17
N ASP A 266 -1.79 15.38 0.12
CA ASP A 266 -2.35 14.51 1.16
C ASP A 266 -3.84 14.77 1.38
N HIS A 267 -4.20 16.04 1.57
CA HIS A 267 -5.56 16.48 1.93
C HIS A 267 -5.98 17.79 1.21
N GLY A 268 -5.39 18.08 0.05
CA GLY A 268 -5.69 19.28 -0.74
C GLY A 268 -4.87 20.51 -0.34
N GLU A 269 -3.82 20.36 0.43
CA GLU A 269 -2.88 21.40 0.82
C GLU A 269 -2.04 21.90 -0.36
N VAL A 270 -1.41 23.08 -0.21
CA VAL A 270 -0.47 23.62 -1.19
C VAL A 270 0.82 22.81 -1.22
N GLN A 271 1.16 22.30 -2.39
CA GLN A 271 2.41 21.59 -2.70
C GLN A 271 3.19 22.34 -3.77
N ASP A 272 3.73 23.49 -3.38
CA ASP A 272 4.36 24.48 -4.26
C ASP A 272 5.81 24.17 -4.62
N ASN A 273 6.37 23.09 -4.12
CA ASN A 273 7.75 22.66 -4.31
C ASN A 273 8.78 23.73 -3.88
N GLY A 274 8.50 24.40 -2.73
CA GLY A 274 9.35 25.44 -2.17
C GLY A 274 9.21 26.77 -2.89
N GLY A 275 8.00 27.11 -3.32
CA GLY A 275 7.64 28.35 -4.00
C GLY A 275 7.88 28.33 -5.51
N LEU A 276 8.35 27.20 -6.07
CA LEU A 276 8.57 27.09 -7.52
C LEU A 276 7.25 27.11 -8.32
N PHE A 277 6.20 26.56 -7.73
CA PHE A 277 4.85 26.48 -8.31
C PHE A 277 3.82 27.06 -7.33
N PRO A 278 3.73 28.40 -7.20
CA PRO A 278 2.87 29.04 -6.21
C PRO A 278 1.43 28.52 -6.25
N ASN A 279 0.88 28.18 -5.10
CA ASN A 279 -0.47 27.64 -4.91
C ASN A 279 -0.78 26.33 -5.65
N ALA A 280 0.23 25.59 -6.12
CA ALA A 280 -0.01 24.32 -6.80
C ALA A 280 -0.65 23.30 -5.86
N ARG A 281 -1.71 22.66 -6.32
CA ARG A 281 -2.49 21.61 -5.66
C ARG A 281 -2.76 20.49 -6.68
N ASP A 282 -3.78 19.70 -6.44
CA ASP A 282 -4.30 18.78 -7.45
C ASP A 282 -4.81 19.54 -8.67
N ASN A 283 -4.64 18.95 -9.84
CA ASN A 283 -4.97 19.54 -11.13
C ASN A 283 -5.92 18.65 -11.95
N ALA A 284 -6.14 18.94 -13.23
CA ALA A 284 -7.03 18.15 -14.08
C ALA A 284 -6.54 16.70 -14.30
N LEU A 285 -5.27 16.43 -14.06
CA LEU A 285 -4.63 15.12 -14.28
C LEU A 285 -4.45 14.30 -12.99
N THR A 286 -4.91 14.80 -11.82
CA THR A 286 -4.73 14.12 -10.53
C THR A 286 -6.05 13.98 -9.77
N SER A 287 -6.14 13.04 -8.82
CA SER A 287 -7.35 12.72 -8.04
C SER A 287 -8.54 12.28 -8.92
N LYS A 288 -8.26 11.50 -9.97
CA LYS A 288 -9.24 11.16 -11.00
C LYS A 288 -9.10 9.73 -11.52
N ILE A 289 -10.22 9.21 -12.05
CA ILE A 289 -10.24 8.00 -12.86
C ILE A 289 -10.43 8.38 -14.32
N PHE A 290 -9.54 7.87 -15.14
CA PHE A 290 -9.57 8.02 -16.59
C PHE A 290 -10.09 6.76 -17.25
N ARG A 291 -10.80 6.91 -18.38
CA ARG A 291 -11.25 5.81 -19.24
C ARG A 291 -10.77 6.06 -20.66
N LEU A 292 -9.99 5.15 -21.19
CA LEU A 292 -9.40 5.26 -22.53
C LEU A 292 -9.74 4.02 -23.36
N PRO A 293 -9.97 4.13 -24.67
CA PRO A 293 -10.07 2.96 -25.54
C PRO A 293 -8.79 2.10 -25.45
N VAL A 294 -8.92 0.77 -25.36
CA VAL A 294 -7.76 -0.14 -25.23
C VAL A 294 -6.80 -0.08 -26.41
N ASN A 295 -7.27 0.33 -27.59
CA ASN A 295 -6.46 0.48 -28.79
C ASN A 295 -5.84 1.87 -28.97
N SER A 296 -5.98 2.75 -27.98
CA SER A 296 -5.37 4.09 -28.01
C SER A 296 -3.87 4.04 -28.26
N THR A 297 -3.37 5.00 -29.03
CA THR A 297 -1.93 5.16 -29.31
C THR A 297 -1.57 6.64 -29.37
N ASN A 298 -0.42 6.96 -28.74
CA ASN A 298 0.18 8.30 -28.76
C ASN A 298 -0.77 9.45 -28.37
N LEU A 299 -1.69 9.18 -27.41
CA LEU A 299 -2.53 10.25 -26.87
C LEU A 299 -1.67 11.20 -26.03
N GLU A 300 -1.98 12.50 -26.09
CA GLU A 300 -1.49 13.49 -25.13
C GLU A 300 -2.68 13.97 -24.29
N LEU A 301 -2.65 13.68 -22.99
CA LEU A 301 -3.70 14.10 -22.06
C LEU A 301 -3.36 15.50 -21.53
N PRO A 302 -4.21 16.51 -21.79
CA PRO A 302 -3.97 17.89 -21.35
C PRO A 302 -4.30 18.07 -19.86
N ASP A 303 -3.65 19.04 -19.20
CA ASP A 303 -4.07 19.54 -17.88
C ASP A 303 -5.23 20.53 -18.04
N ASP A 304 -6.35 20.03 -18.56
CA ASP A 304 -7.57 20.79 -18.87
C ASP A 304 -8.79 19.88 -18.71
N GLU A 305 -9.51 20.06 -17.61
CA GLU A 305 -10.63 19.19 -17.25
C GLU A 305 -11.77 19.22 -18.29
N THR A 306 -12.00 20.38 -18.91
CA THR A 306 -13.04 20.54 -19.95
C THR A 306 -12.70 19.70 -21.16
N LYS A 307 -11.48 19.79 -21.67
CA LYS A 307 -11.03 18.98 -22.81
C LYS A 307 -11.04 17.48 -22.53
N LEU A 308 -10.65 17.10 -21.29
CA LEU A 308 -10.69 15.69 -20.87
C LEU A 308 -12.13 15.15 -20.83
N LYS A 309 -13.09 15.96 -20.37
CA LYS A 309 -14.52 15.60 -20.38
C LYS A 309 -15.07 15.52 -21.82
N GLU A 310 -14.80 16.52 -22.64
CA GLU A 310 -15.24 16.55 -24.06
C GLU A 310 -14.69 15.37 -24.87
N ALA A 311 -13.45 14.95 -24.59
CA ALA A 311 -12.85 13.76 -25.18
C ALA A 311 -13.38 12.44 -24.63
N GLY A 312 -14.19 12.47 -23.55
CA GLY A 312 -14.72 11.27 -22.89
C GLY A 312 -13.67 10.49 -22.07
N TYR A 313 -12.52 11.11 -21.76
CA TYR A 313 -11.43 10.47 -21.03
C TYR A 313 -11.57 10.57 -19.52
N LEU A 314 -12.22 11.63 -19.02
CA LEU A 314 -12.46 11.78 -17.58
C LEU A 314 -13.70 11.00 -17.17
N TYR A 315 -13.50 9.91 -16.42
CA TYR A 315 -14.58 9.02 -15.99
C TYR A 315 -15.19 9.43 -14.65
N ALA A 316 -14.32 9.67 -13.62
CA ALA A 316 -14.73 10.07 -12.28
C ALA A 316 -13.70 11.00 -11.64
N SER A 317 -14.10 11.75 -10.61
CA SER A 317 -13.24 12.74 -9.93
C SER A 317 -13.40 12.72 -8.41
N GLY A 318 -12.48 13.40 -7.72
CA GLY A 318 -12.52 13.51 -6.27
C GLY A 318 -12.14 12.20 -5.55
N ILE A 319 -11.25 11.42 -6.13
CA ILE A 319 -10.73 10.18 -5.57
C ILE A 319 -9.26 10.40 -5.22
N ARG A 320 -8.90 10.31 -3.93
CA ARG A 320 -7.53 10.60 -3.48
C ARG A 320 -6.51 9.65 -4.08
N ASN A 321 -6.67 8.35 -3.87
CA ASN A 321 -5.75 7.34 -4.41
C ASN A 321 -6.42 5.97 -4.42
N ALA A 322 -7.11 5.64 -5.52
CA ALA A 322 -7.61 4.30 -5.77
C ALA A 322 -6.43 3.41 -6.20
N TYR A 323 -5.66 2.91 -5.23
CA TYR A 323 -4.45 2.15 -5.53
C TYR A 323 -4.73 0.86 -6.30
N ASP A 324 -5.92 0.29 -6.14
CA ASP A 324 -6.39 -0.79 -6.99
C ASP A 324 -7.87 -0.65 -7.36
N MET A 325 -8.23 -1.19 -8.53
CA MET A 325 -9.57 -1.18 -9.07
C MET A 325 -9.89 -2.51 -9.74
N ALA A 326 -11.10 -3.01 -9.51
CA ALA A 326 -11.55 -4.25 -10.12
C ALA A 326 -13.05 -4.20 -10.47
N PHE A 327 -13.42 -4.86 -11.55
CA PHE A 327 -14.82 -5.14 -11.88
C PHE A 327 -15.32 -6.36 -11.11
N ASP A 328 -16.53 -6.25 -10.55
CA ASP A 328 -17.23 -7.40 -9.99
C ASP A 328 -17.85 -8.28 -11.10
N GLY A 329 -18.47 -9.41 -10.72
CA GLY A 329 -19.12 -10.32 -11.65
C GLY A 329 -20.40 -9.76 -12.31
N ALA A 330 -20.89 -8.59 -11.89
CA ALA A 330 -22.02 -7.88 -12.48
C ALA A 330 -21.57 -6.73 -13.42
N GLY A 331 -20.27 -6.47 -13.51
CA GLY A 331 -19.69 -5.41 -14.33
C GLY A 331 -19.63 -4.03 -13.64
N ASN A 332 -19.73 -3.98 -12.32
CA ASN A 332 -19.54 -2.75 -11.56
C ASN A 332 -18.05 -2.55 -11.24
N LEU A 333 -17.55 -1.33 -11.45
CA LEU A 333 -16.18 -0.97 -11.13
C LEU A 333 -16.10 -0.53 -9.66
N PHE A 334 -15.25 -1.19 -8.89
CA PHE A 334 -14.91 -0.78 -7.52
C PHE A 334 -13.44 -0.37 -7.45
N GLY A 335 -13.13 0.54 -6.51
CA GLY A 335 -11.77 0.93 -6.18
C GLY A 335 -11.57 1.07 -4.68
N VAL A 336 -10.41 0.64 -4.19
CA VAL A 336 -10.00 0.79 -2.79
C VAL A 336 -9.05 1.97 -2.67
N VAL A 337 -9.31 2.87 -1.72
CA VAL A 337 -8.75 4.21 -1.68
C VAL A 337 -8.06 4.48 -0.35
N ASN A 338 -6.81 4.90 -0.43
CA ASN A 338 -6.06 5.33 0.74
C ASN A 338 -6.46 6.75 1.14
N SER A 339 -6.78 6.94 2.41
CA SER A 339 -7.08 8.24 3.01
C SER A 339 -5.83 9.01 3.46
N ALA A 340 -6.03 10.27 3.89
CA ALA A 340 -4.97 11.15 4.35
C ALA A 340 -4.42 10.76 5.73
N ASP A 341 -3.30 11.40 6.12
CA ASP A 341 -2.64 11.21 7.42
C ASP A 341 -3.38 11.80 8.64
N TYR A 342 -4.63 12.12 8.48
CA TYR A 342 -5.61 12.43 9.52
C TYR A 342 -6.38 11.14 9.81
N ASP A 343 -6.93 10.91 10.98
CA ASP A 343 -7.64 9.66 11.31
C ASP A 343 -8.93 9.46 10.47
N TYR A 344 -8.82 9.67 9.16
CA TYR A 344 -9.90 9.39 8.22
C TYR A 344 -9.98 7.89 7.90
N PRO A 345 -11.18 7.29 7.91
CA PRO A 345 -11.37 5.94 7.37
C PRO A 345 -10.88 5.83 5.92
N GLU A 346 -10.43 4.64 5.57
CA GLU A 346 -10.10 4.30 4.19
C GLU A 346 -11.38 3.95 3.42
N ASP A 347 -11.45 4.33 2.14
CA ASP A 347 -12.66 4.17 1.37
C ASP A 347 -12.59 2.98 0.40
N MET A 348 -13.74 2.39 0.12
CA MET A 348 -14.03 1.65 -1.09
C MET A 348 -15.16 2.36 -1.82
N PHE A 349 -14.98 2.66 -3.11
CA PHE A 349 -16.00 3.30 -3.91
C PHE A 349 -16.55 2.37 -4.99
N TRP A 350 -17.86 2.38 -5.19
CA TRP A 350 -18.48 1.97 -6.43
C TRP A 350 -18.30 3.10 -7.45
N ILE A 351 -17.34 2.94 -8.36
CA ILE A 351 -16.90 4.00 -9.27
C ILE A 351 -17.83 4.06 -10.47
N ARG A 352 -18.51 5.17 -10.64
CA ARG A 352 -19.51 5.42 -11.69
C ARG A 352 -19.11 6.64 -12.54
N GLU A 353 -19.53 6.61 -13.79
CA GLU A 353 -19.25 7.68 -14.74
C GLU A 353 -19.85 9.02 -14.29
N HIS A 354 -19.07 10.09 -14.42
CA HIS A 354 -19.41 11.47 -14.04
C HIS A 354 -19.71 11.70 -12.54
N HIS A 355 -19.35 10.75 -11.67
CA HIS A 355 -19.47 10.93 -10.21
C HIS A 355 -18.24 11.60 -9.62
N HIS A 356 -18.48 12.35 -8.51
CA HIS A 356 -17.44 12.96 -7.69
C HIS A 356 -17.46 12.37 -6.29
N TYR A 357 -16.29 11.94 -5.79
CA TYR A 357 -16.17 11.16 -4.55
C TYR A 357 -15.67 11.97 -3.34
N GLY A 358 -15.53 13.29 -3.49
CA GLY A 358 -15.41 14.23 -2.38
C GLY A 358 -14.01 14.78 -2.12
N PHE A 359 -12.94 14.09 -2.46
CA PHE A 359 -11.59 14.61 -2.23
C PHE A 359 -11.35 15.94 -2.98
N PRO A 360 -10.75 16.96 -2.33
CA PRO A 360 -10.19 16.98 -0.97
C PRO A 360 -11.15 17.48 0.11
N TRP A 361 -12.43 17.73 -0.17
CA TRP A 361 -13.42 18.28 0.78
C TRP A 361 -14.02 17.24 1.71
N LEU A 362 -14.05 15.98 1.29
CA LEU A 362 -14.57 14.84 2.03
C LEU A 362 -13.64 13.65 1.83
N MET A 363 -13.24 12.98 2.91
CA MET A 363 -12.41 11.78 2.92
C MET A 363 -12.93 10.83 3.99
N GLY A 364 -13.05 9.54 3.68
CA GLY A 364 -13.54 8.55 4.63
C GLY A 364 -14.89 8.90 5.25
N GLY A 365 -15.75 9.60 4.54
CA GLY A 365 -17.05 10.08 5.06
C GLY A 365 -16.95 11.28 6.02
N ILE A 366 -15.77 11.84 6.22
CA ILE A 366 -15.51 12.95 7.16
C ILE A 366 -15.06 14.19 6.37
N GLU A 367 -15.60 15.36 6.75
CA GLU A 367 -15.27 16.61 6.11
C GLU A 367 -13.85 17.08 6.45
N ASN A 368 -13.12 17.55 5.44
CA ASN A 368 -11.83 18.19 5.64
C ASN A 368 -12.03 19.56 6.28
N PRO A 369 -11.52 19.80 7.51
CA PRO A 369 -11.76 21.05 8.22
C PRO A 369 -11.09 22.26 7.57
N GLN A 370 -10.05 22.07 6.75
CA GLN A 370 -9.36 23.16 6.05
C GLN A 370 -10.25 23.91 5.06
N GLN A 371 -11.37 23.34 4.62
CA GLN A 371 -12.35 24.04 3.78
C GLN A 371 -13.06 25.20 4.50
N TYR A 372 -12.98 25.24 5.83
CA TYR A 372 -13.61 26.26 6.67
C TYR A 372 -12.60 27.35 7.07
N ARG A 373 -12.82 28.58 6.63
CA ARG A 373 -11.86 29.68 6.80
C ARG A 373 -11.51 30.01 8.25
N ASP A 374 -12.46 29.78 9.16
CA ASP A 374 -12.29 30.08 10.59
C ASP A 374 -11.70 28.90 11.38
N TRP A 375 -11.53 27.76 10.74
CA TRP A 375 -10.95 26.59 11.39
C TRP A 375 -9.46 26.82 11.65
N LYS A 376 -9.03 26.44 12.85
CA LYS A 376 -7.63 26.48 13.28
C LYS A 376 -7.22 25.12 13.79
N PRO A 377 -6.09 24.57 13.31
CA PRO A 377 -5.60 23.31 13.84
C PRO A 377 -5.19 23.51 15.31
N ASP A 378 -5.73 22.70 16.16
CA ASP A 378 -5.37 22.63 17.58
C ASP A 378 -5.14 21.16 17.96
N PRO A 379 -3.87 20.74 18.09
CA PRO A 379 -3.54 19.36 18.38
C PRO A 379 -4.00 18.89 19.76
N ASP A 380 -4.27 19.86 20.67
CA ASP A 380 -4.69 19.55 22.03
C ASP A 380 -6.18 19.25 22.11
N THR A 381 -6.96 19.78 21.17
CA THR A 381 -8.42 19.64 21.15
C THR A 381 -8.98 18.98 19.90
N ASP A 382 -8.23 18.96 18.78
CA ASP A 382 -8.70 18.28 17.56
C ASP A 382 -8.57 16.75 17.72
N PRO A 383 -9.71 16.04 17.77
CA PRO A 383 -9.71 14.61 18.04
C PRO A 383 -9.15 13.77 16.90
N PHE A 384 -9.05 14.32 15.69
CA PHE A 384 -8.58 13.61 14.49
C PHE A 384 -7.11 13.86 14.16
N ILE A 385 -6.48 14.85 14.78
CA ILE A 385 -5.04 15.08 14.60
C ILE A 385 -4.25 14.03 15.38
N ASN A 386 -3.53 13.20 14.67
CA ASN A 386 -2.60 12.28 15.29
C ASN A 386 -1.25 12.95 15.54
N ARG A 387 -0.92 13.22 16.81
CA ARG A 387 0.33 13.85 17.21
C ARG A 387 1.59 13.07 16.85
N SER A 388 1.46 11.76 16.69
CA SER A 388 2.56 10.90 16.27
C SER A 388 2.72 10.85 14.75
N SER A 389 1.81 11.43 13.98
CA SER A 389 1.91 11.48 12.53
C SER A 389 3.02 12.44 12.09
N HIS A 390 3.63 12.11 10.98
CA HIS A 390 4.60 12.96 10.31
C HIS A 390 4.00 14.33 9.91
N SER A 391 2.75 14.32 9.50
CA SER A 391 2.00 15.50 9.09
C SER A 391 1.89 16.54 10.19
N TRP A 392 1.75 16.09 11.43
CA TRP A 392 1.70 16.98 12.58
C TRP A 392 3.04 17.68 12.85
N ASP A 393 4.13 16.93 12.89
CA ASP A 393 5.48 17.44 13.17
C ASP A 393 5.94 18.54 12.20
N VAL A 394 5.43 18.53 10.97
CA VAL A 394 5.73 19.55 9.94
C VAL A 394 4.66 20.62 9.83
N LYS A 395 3.73 20.70 10.77
CA LYS A 395 2.61 21.66 10.75
C LYS A 395 1.80 21.57 9.47
N TYR A 396 1.52 20.37 9.04
CA TYR A 396 0.93 20.07 7.75
C TYR A 396 -0.51 20.56 7.64
N TYR A 397 -1.31 20.37 8.71
CA TYR A 397 -2.65 20.94 8.84
C TYR A 397 -2.54 22.37 9.34
N TYR A 398 -3.02 23.33 8.56
CA TYR A 398 -2.99 24.75 8.87
C TYR A 398 -4.27 25.45 8.42
N THR A 399 -4.53 26.64 8.96
CA THR A 399 -5.60 27.51 8.46
C THR A 399 -5.27 27.95 7.05
N ASP A 400 -6.06 27.50 6.08
CA ASP A 400 -5.82 27.74 4.65
C ASP A 400 -6.90 28.62 4.04
N THR A 401 -6.64 29.93 3.96
CA THR A 401 -7.58 30.89 3.36
C THR A 401 -7.72 30.74 1.85
N THR A 402 -6.81 29.98 1.22
CA THR A 402 -6.79 29.72 -0.22
C THR A 402 -7.34 28.35 -0.59
N PHE A 403 -7.83 27.57 0.39
CA PHE A 403 -8.41 26.25 0.15
C PHE A 403 -9.51 26.33 -0.93
N PRO A 404 -9.53 25.41 -1.90
CA PRO A 404 -10.44 25.49 -3.02
C PRO A 404 -11.92 25.44 -2.55
N LYS A 405 -12.74 26.25 -3.20
CA LYS A 405 -14.18 26.25 -2.93
C LYS A 405 -14.78 24.88 -3.27
N ARG A 406 -15.61 24.37 -2.37
CA ARG A 406 -16.36 23.13 -2.61
C ARG A 406 -17.21 23.25 -3.88
N PRO A 407 -17.13 22.29 -4.82
CA PRO A 407 -17.94 22.32 -6.04
C PRO A 407 -19.42 22.11 -5.71
N ALA A 408 -20.30 22.70 -6.53
CA ALA A 408 -21.75 22.56 -6.37
C ALA A 408 -22.25 21.24 -6.97
N VAL A 409 -21.68 20.11 -6.52
CA VAL A 409 -22.06 18.75 -6.92
C VAL A 409 -22.26 17.88 -5.70
N ASN A 410 -23.12 16.88 -5.82
CA ASN A 410 -23.27 15.88 -4.77
C ASN A 410 -22.08 14.92 -4.80
N PHE A 411 -21.48 14.68 -3.65
CA PHE A 411 -20.45 13.68 -3.51
C PHE A 411 -21.07 12.30 -3.32
N SER A 412 -20.53 11.32 -4.04
CA SER A 412 -20.94 9.93 -3.89
C SER A 412 -20.27 9.32 -2.65
N PRO A 413 -21.04 8.71 -1.75
CA PRO A 413 -20.49 8.11 -0.53
C PRO A 413 -19.67 6.84 -0.84
N GLY A 414 -18.76 6.51 0.07
CA GLY A 414 -18.10 5.22 0.11
C GLY A 414 -19.06 4.06 0.35
N VAL A 415 -18.63 2.86 0.05
CA VAL A 415 -19.30 1.62 0.44
C VAL A 415 -19.18 1.48 1.96
N GLN A 416 -20.32 1.39 2.65
CA GLN A 416 -20.32 1.30 4.12
C GLN A 416 -20.05 -0.13 4.57
N ASN A 417 -19.07 -0.29 5.48
CA ASN A 417 -18.77 -1.58 6.09
C ASN A 417 -19.63 -1.80 7.33
N ILE A 418 -20.48 -2.81 7.27
CA ILE A 418 -21.39 -3.20 8.35
C ILE A 418 -20.87 -4.42 9.16
N GLY A 419 -19.56 -4.58 9.20
CA GLY A 419 -18.85 -5.53 10.07
C GLY A 419 -18.75 -6.95 9.53
N PRO A 420 -18.20 -7.87 10.33
CA PRO A 420 -17.72 -7.64 11.71
C PRO A 420 -16.29 -7.06 11.83
N ASP A 421 -15.48 -7.03 10.77
CA ASP A 421 -14.08 -6.64 10.87
C ASP A 421 -13.78 -5.38 10.04
N ALA A 422 -12.65 -4.73 10.33
CA ALA A 422 -12.07 -3.65 9.55
C ALA A 422 -12.91 -2.36 9.46
N ASN A 423 -13.73 -2.07 10.45
CA ASN A 423 -14.65 -0.94 10.47
C ASN A 423 -14.56 -0.06 11.72
N GLU A 424 -13.43 -0.10 12.42
CA GLU A 424 -13.13 0.89 13.46
C GLU A 424 -12.94 2.27 12.85
N TYR A 425 -13.44 3.30 13.50
CA TYR A 425 -13.27 4.69 13.09
C TYR A 425 -13.26 5.62 14.29
N ARG A 426 -12.77 6.85 14.11
CA ARG A 426 -12.84 7.88 15.14
C ARG A 426 -14.14 8.66 15.01
N GLY A 427 -14.96 8.64 16.04
CA GLY A 427 -16.18 9.45 16.11
C GLY A 427 -15.89 10.92 16.44
N HIS A 428 -16.87 11.79 16.27
CA HIS A 428 -16.76 13.24 16.55
C HIS A 428 -16.32 13.57 17.98
N SER A 429 -16.55 12.67 18.94
CA SER A 429 -16.07 12.82 20.32
C SER A 429 -14.58 12.48 20.49
N GLY A 430 -13.87 12.13 19.42
CA GLY A 430 -12.48 11.67 19.46
C GLY A 430 -12.30 10.22 19.93
N LYS A 431 -13.38 9.53 20.29
CA LYS A 431 -13.32 8.13 20.72
C LYS A 431 -13.36 7.19 19.53
N ILE A 432 -12.58 6.10 19.63
CA ILE A 432 -12.66 5.00 18.66
C ILE A 432 -14.00 4.30 18.84
N GLN A 433 -14.65 4.09 17.72
CA GLN A 433 -15.93 3.39 17.59
C GLN A 433 -15.75 2.22 16.63
N ASP A 434 -16.57 1.22 16.82
CA ASP A 434 -16.63 0.03 15.99
C ASP A 434 -17.98 0.05 15.26
N GLY A 435 -17.95 0.04 13.93
CA GLY A 435 -19.12 0.31 13.09
C GLY A 435 -20.25 -0.70 13.28
N ASP A 436 -19.95 -1.98 13.46
CA ASP A 436 -20.99 -3.00 13.69
C ASP A 436 -21.56 -2.97 15.12
N LYS A 437 -20.78 -2.55 16.12
CA LYS A 437 -21.26 -2.38 17.50
C LYS A 437 -22.12 -1.14 17.66
N THR A 438 -21.80 -0.07 16.95
CA THR A 438 -22.60 1.17 16.99
C THR A 438 -23.79 1.15 16.03
N GLY A 439 -23.80 0.21 15.09
CA GLY A 439 -24.78 0.14 14.00
C GLY A 439 -24.63 1.25 12.95
N VAL A 440 -23.53 1.99 12.98
CA VAL A 440 -23.22 3.07 12.04
C VAL A 440 -21.83 2.87 11.48
N ALA A 441 -21.75 2.62 10.19
CA ALA A 441 -20.49 2.67 9.46
C ALA A 441 -20.31 4.07 8.83
N VAL A 442 -19.16 4.70 9.04
CA VAL A 442 -18.86 6.02 8.45
C VAL A 442 -18.34 5.85 7.04
N SER A 443 -17.49 4.84 6.81
CA SER A 443 -16.95 4.47 5.51
C SER A 443 -16.60 2.98 5.46
N THR A 444 -15.55 2.58 4.73
CA THR A 444 -15.32 1.16 4.45
C THR A 444 -14.33 0.52 5.41
N PHE A 445 -13.14 1.11 5.59
CA PHE A 445 -12.08 0.44 6.34
C PHE A 445 -11.52 1.34 7.44
N THR A 446 -10.99 0.69 8.47
CA THR A 446 -10.25 1.35 9.56
C THR A 446 -9.15 2.26 9.00
N PRO A 447 -8.93 3.48 9.57
CA PRO A 447 -7.88 4.38 9.16
C PRO A 447 -6.49 3.74 9.11
N HIS A 448 -5.64 4.19 8.20
CA HIS A 448 -4.20 3.87 8.13
C HIS A 448 -3.85 2.41 7.82
N CYS A 449 -4.80 1.63 7.35
CA CYS A 449 -4.57 0.24 6.97
C CYS A 449 -4.15 0.06 5.50
N CYS A 450 -4.25 1.11 4.69
CA CYS A 450 -3.86 1.14 3.29
C CYS A 450 -4.38 -0.06 2.49
N PRO A 451 -5.66 -0.09 2.09
CA PRO A 451 -6.18 -1.13 1.19
C PRO A 451 -5.54 -0.97 -0.18
N LEU A 452 -4.76 -1.96 -0.64
CA LEU A 452 -3.96 -1.85 -1.86
C LEU A 452 -4.35 -2.83 -2.95
N GLY A 453 -4.63 -4.10 -2.65
CA GLY A 453 -5.04 -5.08 -3.65
C GLY A 453 -6.54 -5.37 -3.58
N LEU A 454 -7.23 -5.37 -4.71
CA LEU A 454 -8.65 -5.68 -4.82
C LEU A 454 -8.90 -6.69 -5.94
N CYS A 455 -9.58 -7.79 -5.63
CA CYS A 455 -10.04 -8.72 -6.66
C CYS A 455 -11.41 -9.30 -6.31
N PHE A 456 -12.12 -9.81 -7.32
CA PHE A 456 -13.42 -10.49 -7.19
C PHE A 456 -13.39 -11.87 -7.80
N ASP A 457 -14.15 -12.80 -7.24
CA ASP A 457 -14.46 -14.09 -7.87
C ASP A 457 -15.51 -13.90 -8.98
N THR A 458 -15.13 -13.21 -10.06
CA THR A 458 -16.02 -12.83 -11.16
C THR A 458 -16.63 -14.04 -11.86
N ASN A 459 -15.89 -15.15 -11.94
CA ASN A 459 -16.30 -16.39 -12.58
C ASN A 459 -17.07 -17.34 -11.65
N LYS A 460 -17.24 -16.95 -10.37
CA LYS A 460 -17.91 -17.76 -9.34
C LYS A 460 -17.32 -19.17 -9.18
N ASN A 461 -15.98 -19.24 -9.26
CA ASN A 461 -15.22 -20.49 -9.14
C ASN A 461 -15.11 -20.97 -7.70
N LEU A 462 -15.14 -20.06 -6.74
CA LEU A 462 -15.00 -20.37 -5.33
C LEU A 462 -16.25 -21.04 -4.75
N SER A 463 -16.08 -21.79 -3.67
CA SER A 463 -17.17 -22.49 -3.02
C SER A 463 -17.93 -21.61 -2.03
N SER A 464 -19.20 -21.98 -1.80
CA SER A 464 -20.12 -21.46 -0.76
C SER A 464 -19.97 -19.97 -0.42
N ASP A 465 -19.37 -19.63 0.72
CA ASP A 465 -19.28 -18.28 1.27
C ASP A 465 -18.47 -17.32 0.39
N PHE A 466 -17.52 -17.85 -0.39
CA PHE A 466 -16.61 -17.09 -1.21
C PHE A 466 -17.09 -16.86 -2.65
N LYS A 467 -18.19 -17.55 -3.02
CA LYS A 467 -18.69 -17.50 -4.40
C LYS A 467 -19.15 -16.12 -4.81
N GLY A 468 -18.45 -15.52 -5.77
CA GLY A 468 -18.71 -14.18 -6.28
C GLY A 468 -18.30 -13.06 -5.31
N ALA A 469 -17.60 -13.38 -4.24
CA ALA A 469 -17.14 -12.41 -3.24
C ALA A 469 -15.98 -11.57 -3.75
N GLY A 470 -15.74 -10.43 -3.09
CA GLY A 470 -14.54 -9.61 -3.23
C GLY A 470 -13.50 -9.95 -2.16
N PHE A 471 -12.26 -9.55 -2.43
CA PHE A 471 -11.13 -9.69 -1.53
C PHE A 471 -10.28 -8.44 -1.55
N VAL A 472 -9.82 -8.00 -0.36
CA VAL A 472 -8.92 -6.85 -0.22
C VAL A 472 -7.69 -7.24 0.58
N ILE A 473 -6.53 -6.86 0.06
CA ILE A 473 -5.26 -6.90 0.77
C ILE A 473 -5.02 -5.53 1.42
N ARG A 474 -4.70 -5.51 2.73
CA ARG A 474 -4.33 -4.29 3.43
C ARG A 474 -2.85 -4.32 3.82
N PHE A 475 -2.14 -3.24 3.48
CA PHE A 475 -0.68 -3.16 3.50
C PHE A 475 -0.09 -3.04 4.90
N THR A 476 -0.68 -2.22 5.77
CA THR A 476 -0.15 -1.95 7.10
C THR A 476 -1.04 -2.55 8.18
N ALA A 477 -0.49 -2.72 9.37
CA ALA A 477 -1.23 -3.17 10.53
C ALA A 477 -1.74 -1.98 11.38
N GLY A 478 -2.21 -0.91 10.73
CA GLY A 478 -2.76 0.25 11.40
C GLY A 478 -1.85 0.84 12.47
N SER A 479 -2.30 0.87 13.72
CA SER A 479 -1.52 1.39 14.86
C SER A 479 -0.18 0.68 15.07
N THR A 480 -0.03 -0.56 14.62
CA THR A 480 1.23 -1.31 14.76
C THR A 480 2.29 -0.86 13.77
N SER A 481 1.92 -0.17 12.70
CA SER A 481 2.86 0.37 11.72
C SER A 481 3.70 1.54 12.25
N GLY A 482 3.29 2.14 13.36
CA GLY A 482 3.91 3.32 13.96
C GLY A 482 3.54 4.63 13.28
N LEU A 483 2.65 4.58 12.31
CA LEU A 483 2.16 5.79 11.69
C LEU A 483 1.10 6.44 12.56
N MET A 484 0.31 5.66 13.34
CA MET A 484 -0.91 6.25 13.81
C MET A 484 -1.61 5.59 14.97
N GLY A 485 -2.39 6.28 15.62
CA GLY A 485 -3.38 6.17 16.62
C GLY A 485 -3.91 4.81 17.09
N PRO A 486 -4.94 4.79 17.91
CA PRO A 486 -5.28 3.64 18.77
C PRO A 486 -6.15 2.55 18.10
N PHE A 487 -6.17 2.48 16.77
CA PHE A 487 -6.86 1.41 16.05
C PHE A 487 -6.15 0.07 16.23
N THR A 488 -6.88 -0.99 16.49
CA THR A 488 -6.33 -2.29 16.87
C THR A 488 -6.62 -3.36 15.82
N TYR A 489 -5.67 -4.30 15.64
CA TYR A 489 -5.78 -5.56 14.86
C TYR A 489 -6.14 -5.44 13.38
N GLU A 490 -5.90 -4.28 12.77
CA GLU A 490 -6.40 -3.99 11.44
C GLU A 490 -5.26 -3.76 10.45
N GLY A 491 -5.11 -4.64 9.47
CA GLY A 491 -4.12 -4.55 8.40
C GLY A 491 -3.09 -5.68 8.37
N SER A 492 -2.18 -5.65 7.41
CA SER A 492 -1.27 -6.74 7.05
C SER A 492 -2.00 -8.06 6.85
N ASP A 493 -3.17 -8.00 6.22
CA ASP A 493 -4.14 -9.09 6.19
C ASP A 493 -4.87 -9.20 4.84
N LEU A 494 -5.67 -10.25 4.74
CA LEU A 494 -6.61 -10.49 3.64
C LEU A 494 -8.03 -10.46 4.20
N LEU A 495 -8.83 -9.54 3.65
CA LEU A 495 -10.26 -9.43 3.93
C LEU A 495 -11.07 -10.18 2.87
N HIS A 496 -12.09 -10.88 3.33
CA HIS A 496 -13.20 -11.38 2.53
C HIS A 496 -14.33 -10.36 2.56
N LEU A 497 -14.86 -9.99 1.40
CA LEU A 497 -15.88 -8.98 1.21
C LEU A 497 -17.19 -9.61 0.70
N GLN A 498 -18.25 -9.57 1.50
CA GLN A 498 -19.60 -9.89 1.07
C GLN A 498 -20.34 -8.61 0.72
N MET A 499 -20.51 -8.36 -0.59
CA MET A 499 -21.17 -7.17 -1.10
C MET A 499 -22.68 -7.36 -1.13
N SER A 500 -23.45 -6.31 -0.79
CA SER A 500 -24.91 -6.27 -0.93
C SER A 500 -25.35 -4.90 -1.45
N TYR A 501 -26.15 -4.90 -2.52
CA TYR A 501 -26.69 -3.67 -3.09
C TYR A 501 -27.92 -3.21 -2.29
N ASP A 502 -27.92 -1.92 -1.97
CA ASP A 502 -29.04 -1.24 -1.31
C ASP A 502 -29.75 -0.28 -2.27
N THR A 503 -31.00 -0.58 -2.55
CA THR A 503 -31.84 0.22 -3.45
C THR A 503 -32.22 1.59 -2.88
N LEU A 504 -32.23 1.75 -1.56
CA LEU A 504 -32.60 3.01 -0.91
C LEU A 504 -31.51 4.05 -1.05
N THR A 505 -30.28 3.66 -0.85
CA THR A 505 -29.11 4.55 -0.97
C THR A 505 -28.52 4.58 -2.38
N ASN A 506 -28.95 3.67 -3.26
CA ASN A 506 -28.35 3.42 -4.57
C ASN A 506 -26.83 3.25 -4.47
N ASN A 507 -26.41 2.41 -3.51
CA ASN A 507 -25.02 2.08 -3.25
C ASN A 507 -24.91 0.65 -2.69
N TYR A 508 -23.71 0.25 -2.35
CA TYR A 508 -23.43 -1.04 -1.74
C TYR A 508 -23.12 -0.89 -0.24
N PHE A 509 -23.48 -1.93 0.51
CA PHE A 509 -22.89 -2.26 1.79
C PHE A 509 -21.94 -3.43 1.64
N VAL A 510 -20.97 -3.52 2.52
CA VAL A 510 -20.04 -4.65 2.59
C VAL A 510 -20.00 -5.21 4.00
N ARG A 511 -19.99 -6.54 4.10
CA ARG A 511 -19.58 -7.24 5.31
C ARG A 511 -18.16 -7.75 5.11
N THR A 512 -17.26 -7.34 6.00
CA THR A 512 -15.86 -7.75 5.91
C THR A 512 -15.54 -8.77 6.98
N LYS A 513 -14.73 -9.78 6.61
CA LYS A 513 -14.11 -10.72 7.56
C LYS A 513 -12.64 -10.86 7.24
N ARG A 514 -11.79 -10.76 8.25
CA ARG A 514 -10.38 -11.14 8.11
C ARG A 514 -10.31 -12.67 7.98
N ILE A 515 -9.61 -13.13 6.97
CA ILE A 515 -9.45 -14.57 6.69
C ILE A 515 -8.00 -15.03 6.73
N VAL A 516 -7.04 -14.11 6.58
CA VAL A 516 -5.61 -14.34 6.79
C VAL A 516 -5.01 -13.11 7.45
N GLU A 517 -4.04 -13.30 8.35
CA GLU A 517 -3.30 -12.22 9.00
C GLU A 517 -1.79 -12.48 8.98
N GLY A 518 -1.00 -11.43 9.23
CA GLY A 518 0.43 -11.55 9.48
C GLY A 518 1.29 -11.60 8.22
N PHE A 519 0.79 -11.16 7.07
CA PHE A 519 1.63 -10.82 5.91
C PHE A 519 2.65 -9.73 6.27
N ARG A 520 3.67 -9.60 5.46
CA ARG A 520 4.66 -8.54 5.61
C ARG A 520 4.56 -7.56 4.45
N ASP A 521 3.94 -6.41 4.69
CA ASP A 521 3.73 -5.37 3.68
C ASP A 521 3.07 -5.93 2.38
N PRO A 522 1.92 -6.63 2.45
CA PRO A 522 1.27 -7.18 1.27
C PRO A 522 0.71 -6.05 0.42
N VAL A 523 0.95 -6.07 -0.88
CA VAL A 523 0.68 -4.91 -1.74
C VAL A 523 -0.32 -5.20 -2.84
N ASP A 524 -0.42 -6.45 -3.30
CA ASP A 524 -1.33 -6.84 -4.38
C ASP A 524 -1.63 -8.34 -4.34
N ALA A 525 -2.70 -8.75 -5.03
CA ALA A 525 -3.07 -10.15 -5.15
C ALA A 525 -3.79 -10.44 -6.46
N VAL A 526 -3.61 -11.66 -6.97
CA VAL A 526 -4.36 -12.17 -8.12
C VAL A 526 -5.05 -13.48 -7.77
N LEU A 527 -6.35 -13.58 -8.08
CA LEU A 527 -7.16 -14.78 -7.88
C LEU A 527 -7.21 -15.59 -9.17
N ILE A 528 -6.79 -16.85 -9.08
CA ILE A 528 -6.71 -17.78 -10.22
C ILE A 528 -7.41 -19.08 -9.85
N GLY A 529 -8.61 -19.27 -10.35
CA GLY A 529 -9.43 -20.43 -9.96
C GLY A 529 -9.74 -20.41 -8.46
N GLU A 530 -9.25 -21.39 -7.73
CA GLU A 530 -9.42 -21.52 -6.26
C GLU A 530 -8.17 -21.08 -5.47
N GLU A 531 -7.18 -20.50 -6.13
CA GLU A 531 -5.93 -20.07 -5.54
C GLU A 531 -5.74 -18.55 -5.68
N MET A 532 -5.33 -17.90 -4.61
CA MET A 532 -4.93 -16.49 -4.63
C MET A 532 -3.42 -16.39 -4.39
N TYR A 533 -2.77 -15.60 -5.22
CA TYR A 533 -1.34 -15.31 -5.05
C TYR A 533 -1.20 -13.89 -4.51
N VAL A 534 -0.68 -13.78 -3.29
CA VAL A 534 -0.46 -12.50 -2.59
C VAL A 534 1.00 -12.15 -2.68
N ILE A 535 1.32 -10.92 -3.13
CA ILE A 535 2.68 -10.41 -3.24
C ILE A 535 2.99 -9.41 -2.14
N GLU A 536 4.18 -9.52 -1.54
CA GLU A 536 4.70 -8.60 -0.53
C GLU A 536 5.67 -7.59 -1.17
N TYR A 537 5.54 -6.32 -0.79
CA TYR A 537 6.42 -5.23 -1.26
C TYR A 537 7.89 -5.47 -0.86
N GLY A 538 8.12 -5.83 0.40
CA GLY A 538 9.42 -6.20 0.97
C GLY A 538 10.53 -5.18 0.76
N GLY A 539 10.97 -4.47 1.79
CA GLY A 539 12.01 -3.44 1.67
C GLY A 539 13.38 -3.96 1.20
N GLU A 540 13.70 -5.24 1.42
CA GLU A 540 14.95 -5.92 1.05
C GLU A 540 14.71 -7.26 0.34
N GLY A 541 13.50 -7.50 -0.10
CA GLY A 541 13.00 -8.71 -0.72
C GLY A 541 11.67 -9.10 -0.09
N GLY A 542 10.73 -9.49 -0.92
CA GLY A 542 9.38 -9.92 -0.55
C GLY A 542 9.19 -11.40 -0.78
N ASN A 543 7.97 -11.82 -0.58
CA ASN A 543 7.50 -13.17 -0.86
C ASN A 543 6.26 -13.11 -1.75
N ILE A 544 6.02 -14.21 -2.44
CA ILE A 544 4.70 -14.53 -2.97
C ILE A 544 4.17 -15.67 -2.10
N TRP A 545 2.95 -15.48 -1.61
CA TRP A 545 2.20 -16.48 -0.85
C TRP A 545 1.07 -17.02 -1.71
N LYS A 546 0.83 -18.32 -1.62
CA LYS A 546 -0.34 -18.96 -2.23
C LYS A 546 -1.35 -19.24 -1.13
N VAL A 547 -2.55 -18.69 -1.28
CA VAL A 547 -3.71 -18.90 -0.41
C VAL A 547 -4.72 -19.74 -1.18
N SER A 548 -4.96 -20.97 -0.73
CA SER A 548 -5.91 -21.90 -1.37
C SER A 548 -7.24 -21.86 -0.63
N PHE A 549 -8.31 -21.64 -1.38
CA PHE A 549 -9.69 -21.63 -0.89
C PHE A 549 -10.30 -23.04 -0.93
N PRO A 550 -11.36 -23.31 -0.13
CA PRO A 550 -12.01 -24.59 -0.13
C PRO A 550 -12.63 -24.90 -1.48
N THR A 551 -12.39 -26.12 -1.97
CA THR A 551 -12.99 -26.63 -3.19
C THR A 551 -14.43 -27.07 -2.96
N SER A 552 -15.31 -26.90 -3.94
CA SER A 552 -16.64 -27.51 -3.90
C SER A 552 -16.46 -29.02 -3.92
N THR A 553 -16.59 -29.67 -2.77
CA THR A 553 -16.60 -31.13 -2.73
C THR A 553 -17.70 -31.64 -3.66
N LYS A 554 -17.33 -32.26 -4.79
CA LYS A 554 -18.25 -33.15 -5.53
C LYS A 554 -18.76 -34.15 -4.50
N LYS A 555 -20.06 -34.07 -4.13
CA LYS A 555 -20.71 -35.12 -3.33
C LYS A 555 -20.40 -36.45 -4.01
N SER A 556 -19.51 -37.25 -3.40
CA SER A 556 -19.29 -38.62 -3.83
C SER A 556 -20.63 -39.30 -3.72
N SER A 557 -21.25 -39.63 -4.84
CA SER A 557 -22.42 -40.49 -4.89
C SER A 557 -21.99 -41.83 -4.26
N LYS A 558 -22.41 -42.08 -3.02
CA LYS A 558 -22.29 -43.40 -2.43
C LYS A 558 -22.95 -44.41 -3.39
N PRO A 559 -22.30 -45.52 -3.72
CA PRO A 559 -22.95 -46.56 -4.52
C PRO A 559 -24.16 -47.07 -3.75
N LYS A 560 -25.34 -47.06 -4.39
CA LYS A 560 -26.51 -47.71 -3.86
C LYS A 560 -26.17 -49.18 -3.74
N THR A 561 -26.00 -49.69 -2.53
CA THR A 561 -26.01 -51.11 -2.24
C THR A 561 -27.36 -51.67 -2.67
N LYS A 562 -27.37 -52.46 -3.72
CA LYS A 562 -28.50 -53.34 -4.07
C LYS A 562 -28.55 -54.40 -2.98
N ASN A 563 -29.56 -54.34 -2.14
CA ASN A 563 -29.97 -55.49 -1.35
C ASN A 563 -30.71 -56.45 -2.29
N GLN A 564 -30.17 -57.64 -2.41
CA GLN A 564 -30.91 -58.82 -2.81
C GLN A 564 -31.65 -59.38 -1.61
#